data_e3b814734a7caf29567798871c59ee22
#
_entry.id   e3b814734a7caf29567798871c59ee22
#
_cell.length_a   1.000
_cell.length_b   1.000
_cell.length_c   1.000
_cell.angle_alpha   90.00
_cell.angle_beta   90.00
_cell.angle_gamma   90.00
#
_symmetry.space_group_name_H-M   'P 1'
#
loop_
_entity.id
_entity.type
_entity.pdbx_description
1 polymer ?
#
loop_
_entity_poly.entity_id
_entity_poly.type
_entity_poly.pdbx_seq_one_letter_code
_entity_poly.pdbx_strand_id
1 'polypeptide(L)'
;MSHDHTKVQEFFTARAADWDTRFPDDGPAYRAAIAELALRPGSSVLDAGCGTGRALPALREAVGPSGMVLGADLTPAMLEAATRAGRHHDGHLLLADVARLPLRTQTLDAVFGAGLISHLSNPEDNLRELRRVVRPGGLLALFHPIGRAALAARQGRQITPDDLRAEANLGPLLAGSGWLMTSYVDEDERFLAMATREG
;
A
#
# COMPACT_ATOMS: atom_id res chain seq x y z
N MET A 1 8.56 -16.90 11.61
CA MET A 1 7.73 -16.54 10.45
C MET A 1 6.47 -17.38 10.51
N SER A 2 5.27 -16.79 10.41
CA SER A 2 4.04 -17.57 10.40
C SER A 2 3.91 -18.32 9.07
N HIS A 3 3.14 -19.42 9.05
CA HIS A 3 2.91 -20.23 7.84
C HIS A 3 2.26 -19.41 6.71
N ASP A 4 1.52 -18.35 7.03
CA ASP A 4 0.91 -17.43 6.09
C ASP A 4 1.95 -16.53 5.38
N HIS A 5 2.95 -16.03 6.09
CA HIS A 5 4.01 -15.21 5.47
C HIS A 5 4.79 -15.98 4.41
N THR A 6 5.06 -17.27 4.64
CA THR A 6 5.75 -18.12 3.67
C THR A 6 4.97 -18.25 2.37
N LYS A 7 3.65 -18.48 2.44
CA LYS A 7 2.79 -18.58 1.25
C LYS A 7 2.73 -17.26 0.46
N VAL A 8 2.62 -16.13 1.16
CA VAL A 8 2.64 -14.80 0.52
C VAL A 8 3.96 -14.56 -0.19
N GLN A 9 5.10 -14.84 0.48
CA GLN A 9 6.42 -14.70 -0.14
C GLN A 9 6.60 -15.62 -1.35
N GLU A 10 6.21 -16.90 -1.27
CA GLU A 10 6.27 -17.83 -2.38
C GLU A 10 5.45 -17.35 -3.59
N PHE A 11 4.22 -16.88 -3.33
CA PHE A 11 3.34 -16.36 -4.36
C PHE A 11 3.96 -15.19 -5.12
N PHE A 12 4.51 -14.22 -4.40
CA PHE A 12 5.11 -13.02 -5.01
C PHE A 12 6.50 -13.31 -5.59
N THR A 13 7.32 -14.15 -4.96
CA THR A 13 8.62 -14.56 -5.49
C THR A 13 8.49 -15.17 -6.88
N ALA A 14 7.54 -16.08 -7.09
CA ALA A 14 7.30 -16.72 -8.38
C ALA A 14 6.85 -15.74 -9.50
N ARG A 15 6.43 -14.53 -9.13
CA ARG A 15 5.88 -13.52 -10.06
C ARG A 15 6.73 -12.26 -10.20
N ALA A 16 7.73 -12.10 -9.35
CA ALA A 16 8.51 -10.85 -9.26
C ALA A 16 9.21 -10.48 -10.58
N ALA A 17 9.73 -11.47 -11.31
CA ALA A 17 10.46 -11.23 -12.55
C ALA A 17 9.60 -10.61 -13.66
N ASP A 18 8.34 -11.01 -13.74
CA ASP A 18 7.41 -10.61 -14.82
C ASP A 18 6.33 -9.63 -14.32
N TRP A 19 6.41 -9.20 -13.05
CA TRP A 19 5.31 -8.44 -12.41
C TRP A 19 4.91 -7.23 -13.25
N ASP A 20 5.88 -6.41 -13.64
CA ASP A 20 5.61 -5.16 -14.37
C ASP A 20 5.14 -5.40 -15.81
N THR A 21 5.51 -6.53 -16.43
CA THR A 21 5.06 -6.88 -17.79
C THR A 21 3.67 -7.51 -17.83
N ARG A 22 3.22 -8.09 -16.71
CA ARG A 22 1.88 -8.69 -16.59
C ARG A 22 0.77 -7.66 -16.44
N PHE A 23 1.12 -6.50 -15.92
CA PHE A 23 0.16 -5.45 -15.66
C PHE A 23 0.45 -4.27 -16.59
N PRO A 24 -0.58 -3.69 -17.21
CA PRO A 24 -0.42 -2.52 -18.07
C PRO A 24 0.18 -1.36 -17.28
N ASP A 25 0.64 -0.34 -17.99
CA ASP A 25 1.11 0.90 -17.38
C ASP A 25 -0.04 1.61 -16.67
N ASP A 26 -0.15 1.39 -15.37
CA ASP A 26 -1.11 2.03 -14.47
C ASP A 26 -0.49 3.22 -13.71
N GLY A 27 0.70 3.68 -14.12
CA GLY A 27 1.37 4.85 -13.57
C GLY A 27 0.48 6.09 -13.44
N PRO A 28 -0.37 6.44 -14.42
CA PRO A 28 -1.34 7.52 -14.26
C PRO A 28 -2.32 7.32 -13.10
N ALA A 29 -2.80 6.08 -12.89
CA ALA A 29 -3.72 5.76 -11.79
C ALA A 29 -3.03 5.90 -10.41
N TYR A 30 -1.76 5.47 -10.30
CA TYR A 30 -0.95 5.68 -9.10
C TYR A 30 -0.75 7.17 -8.81
N ARG A 31 -0.38 7.98 -9.82
CA ARG A 31 -0.22 9.44 -9.65
C ARG A 31 -1.52 10.10 -9.18
N ALA A 32 -2.65 9.74 -9.78
CA ALA A 32 -3.95 10.27 -9.39
C ALA A 32 -4.29 9.93 -7.92
N ALA A 33 -4.11 8.67 -7.50
CA ALA A 33 -4.37 8.25 -6.13
C ALA A 33 -3.42 8.92 -5.12
N ILE A 34 -2.13 9.06 -5.46
CA ILE A 34 -1.14 9.71 -4.61
C ILE A 34 -1.41 11.21 -4.49
N ALA A 35 -1.91 11.87 -5.54
CA ALA A 35 -2.29 13.28 -5.50
C ALA A 35 -3.41 13.55 -4.47
N GLU A 36 -4.32 12.60 -4.24
CA GLU A 36 -5.39 12.71 -3.24
C GLU A 36 -4.84 12.70 -1.79
N LEU A 37 -3.64 12.15 -1.55
CA LEU A 37 -2.96 12.27 -0.25
C LEU A 37 -2.54 13.72 0.06
N ALA A 38 -2.52 14.61 -0.92
CA ALA A 38 -2.13 16.01 -0.76
C ALA A 38 -0.83 16.18 0.06
N LEU A 39 0.17 15.34 -0.21
CA LEU A 39 1.47 15.35 0.48
C LEU A 39 2.16 16.71 0.30
N ARG A 40 2.77 17.20 1.35
CA ARG A 40 3.55 18.45 1.29
C ARG A 40 4.99 18.15 0.90
N PRO A 41 5.66 19.06 0.19
CA PRO A 41 7.11 18.98 0.03
C PRO A 41 7.81 18.79 1.39
N GLY A 42 8.73 17.83 1.46
CA GLY A 42 9.41 17.45 2.70
C GLY A 42 8.69 16.39 3.54
N SER A 43 7.49 15.93 3.16
CA SER A 43 6.79 14.83 3.86
C SER A 43 7.58 13.53 3.83
N SER A 44 7.39 12.72 4.88
CA SER A 44 7.90 11.36 4.99
C SER A 44 6.78 10.36 4.72
N VAL A 45 6.91 9.52 3.70
CA VAL A 45 5.88 8.57 3.27
C VAL A 45 6.42 7.16 3.13
N LEU A 46 5.60 6.18 3.50
CA LEU A 46 5.84 4.75 3.31
C LEU A 46 4.93 4.20 2.22
N ASP A 47 5.50 3.52 1.23
CA ASP A 47 4.81 2.58 0.36
C ASP A 47 4.85 1.20 1.04
N ALA A 48 3.75 0.80 1.66
CA ALA A 48 3.63 -0.45 2.40
C ALA A 48 3.21 -1.59 1.47
N GLY A 49 4.00 -2.66 1.42
CA GLY A 49 3.87 -3.71 0.42
C GLY A 49 4.23 -3.18 -0.97
N CYS A 50 5.35 -2.48 -1.09
CA CYS A 50 5.72 -1.74 -2.29
C CYS A 50 5.95 -2.62 -3.54
N GLY A 51 6.13 -3.93 -3.35
CA GLY A 51 6.39 -4.86 -4.44
C GLY A 51 7.59 -4.43 -5.28
N THR A 52 7.38 -4.29 -6.59
CA THR A 52 8.39 -3.78 -7.52
C THR A 52 8.58 -2.25 -7.45
N GLY A 53 7.92 -1.55 -6.52
CA GLY A 53 8.09 -0.11 -6.26
C GLY A 53 7.39 0.81 -7.25
N ARG A 54 6.25 0.41 -7.81
CA ARG A 54 5.51 1.18 -8.84
C ARG A 54 5.00 2.53 -8.35
N ALA A 55 4.74 2.70 -7.05
CA ALA A 55 4.32 3.96 -6.46
C ALA A 55 5.49 4.92 -6.20
N LEU A 56 6.72 4.42 -6.03
CA LEU A 56 7.86 5.22 -5.57
C LEU A 56 8.14 6.46 -6.42
N PRO A 57 8.14 6.42 -7.77
CA PRO A 57 8.37 7.61 -8.58
C PRO A 57 7.33 8.71 -8.32
N ALA A 58 6.05 8.35 -8.25
CA ALA A 58 4.97 9.31 -8.00
C ALA A 58 5.00 9.86 -6.56
N LEU A 59 5.35 9.04 -5.58
CA LEU A 59 5.55 9.48 -4.19
C LEU A 59 6.75 10.43 -4.08
N ARG A 60 7.86 10.13 -4.78
CA ARG A 60 9.03 11.04 -4.84
C ARG A 60 8.69 12.39 -5.45
N GLU A 61 7.93 12.38 -6.54
CA GLU A 61 7.42 13.60 -7.17
C GLU A 61 6.58 14.42 -6.18
N ALA A 62 5.66 13.77 -5.46
CA ALA A 62 4.74 14.43 -4.53
C ALA A 62 5.46 15.06 -3.33
N VAL A 63 6.45 14.37 -2.72
CA VAL A 63 7.16 14.88 -1.54
C VAL A 63 8.38 15.76 -1.89
N GLY A 64 8.79 15.77 -3.15
CA GLY A 64 9.95 16.54 -3.63
C GLY A 64 11.29 16.04 -3.07
N PRO A 65 12.40 16.74 -3.41
CA PRO A 65 13.75 16.28 -3.07
C PRO A 65 14.07 16.28 -1.57
N SER A 66 13.39 17.11 -0.77
CA SER A 66 13.57 17.20 0.68
C SER A 66 12.72 16.19 1.46
N GLY A 67 11.79 15.50 0.80
CA GLY A 67 10.94 14.47 1.42
C GLY A 67 11.64 13.12 1.55
N MET A 68 11.05 12.25 2.35
CA MET A 68 11.51 10.88 2.52
C MET A 68 10.49 9.91 1.91
N VAL A 69 10.93 9.03 1.04
CA VAL A 69 10.13 7.92 0.50
C VAL A 69 10.77 6.60 0.92
N LEU A 70 9.98 5.77 1.58
CA LEU A 70 10.36 4.40 1.96
C LEU A 70 9.45 3.43 1.22
N GLY A 71 10.01 2.36 0.66
CA GLY A 71 9.26 1.22 0.13
C GLY A 71 9.56 -0.01 0.96
N ALA A 72 8.57 -0.57 1.66
CA ALA A 72 8.74 -1.79 2.44
C ALA A 72 7.99 -2.95 1.78
N ASP A 73 8.67 -4.09 1.64
CA ASP A 73 8.06 -5.33 1.19
C ASP A 73 8.66 -6.53 1.95
N LEU A 74 7.83 -7.55 2.13
CA LEU A 74 8.25 -8.79 2.80
C LEU A 74 9.06 -9.71 1.87
N THR A 75 8.95 -9.53 0.53
CA THR A 75 9.46 -10.44 -0.49
C THR A 75 10.76 -9.92 -1.09
N PRO A 76 11.92 -10.56 -0.82
CA PRO A 76 13.21 -10.12 -1.38
C PRO A 76 13.21 -9.99 -2.89
N ALA A 77 12.63 -10.96 -3.61
CA ALA A 77 12.56 -10.96 -5.07
C ALA A 77 11.82 -9.74 -5.66
N MET A 78 10.83 -9.20 -4.95
CA MET A 78 10.13 -7.96 -5.32
C MET A 78 11.05 -6.75 -5.19
N LEU A 79 11.80 -6.63 -4.10
CA LEU A 79 12.75 -5.53 -3.90
C LEU A 79 13.94 -5.59 -4.88
N GLU A 80 14.37 -6.80 -5.22
CA GLU A 80 15.37 -6.99 -6.28
C GLU A 80 14.83 -6.52 -7.64
N ALA A 81 13.56 -6.83 -7.96
CA ALA A 81 12.91 -6.35 -9.18
C ALA A 81 12.77 -4.81 -9.17
N ALA A 82 12.39 -4.22 -8.04
CA ALA A 82 12.37 -2.76 -7.86
C ALA A 82 13.75 -2.13 -8.11
N THR A 83 14.81 -2.74 -7.59
CA THR A 83 16.18 -2.31 -7.79
C THR A 83 16.60 -2.39 -9.26
N ARG A 84 16.30 -3.50 -9.94
CA ARG A 84 16.58 -3.67 -11.37
C ARG A 84 15.82 -2.65 -12.24
N ALA A 85 14.61 -2.25 -11.82
CA ALA A 85 13.82 -1.22 -12.48
C ALA A 85 14.29 0.23 -12.16
N GLY A 86 15.36 0.39 -11.37
CA GLY A 86 15.90 1.71 -10.99
C GLY A 86 15.11 2.46 -9.93
N ARG A 87 14.05 1.88 -9.37
CA ARG A 87 13.13 2.55 -8.44
C ARG A 87 13.73 2.84 -7.06
N HIS A 88 14.87 2.24 -6.74
CA HIS A 88 15.67 2.60 -5.56
C HIS A 88 16.25 4.02 -5.61
N HIS A 89 16.23 4.69 -6.77
CA HIS A 89 16.57 6.11 -6.88
C HIS A 89 15.43 7.04 -6.40
N ASP A 90 14.19 6.54 -6.41
CA ASP A 90 13.01 7.30 -6.00
C ASP A 90 12.66 7.11 -4.52
N GLY A 91 13.15 6.03 -3.89
CA GLY A 91 12.90 5.73 -2.48
C GLY A 91 13.84 4.68 -1.91
N HIS A 92 13.97 4.66 -0.59
CA HIS A 92 14.76 3.66 0.12
C HIS A 92 13.95 2.36 0.23
N LEU A 93 14.52 1.25 -0.26
CA LEU A 93 13.89 -0.07 -0.19
C LEU A 93 14.24 -0.76 1.13
N LEU A 94 13.23 -1.33 1.77
CA LEU A 94 13.33 -1.96 3.08
C LEU A 94 12.70 -3.36 3.03
N LEU A 95 13.49 -4.39 3.31
CA LEU A 95 12.98 -5.73 3.53
C LEU A 95 12.36 -5.81 4.93
N ALA A 96 11.04 -5.73 5.00
CA ALA A 96 10.32 -5.68 6.27
C ALA A 96 8.89 -6.23 6.15
N ASP A 97 8.41 -6.77 7.26
CA ASP A 97 7.03 -7.13 7.46
C ASP A 97 6.24 -5.88 7.91
N VAL A 98 5.13 -5.59 7.22
CA VAL A 98 4.21 -4.49 7.58
C VAL A 98 3.60 -4.68 8.98
N ALA A 99 3.55 -5.92 9.49
CA ALA A 99 3.12 -6.20 10.85
C ALA A 99 4.14 -5.75 11.91
N ARG A 100 5.41 -5.49 11.52
CA ARG A 100 6.47 -5.13 12.46
C ARG A 100 7.56 -4.32 11.76
N LEU A 101 7.27 -3.06 11.53
CA LEU A 101 8.17 -2.15 10.83
C LEU A 101 9.33 -1.70 11.75
N PRO A 102 10.59 -1.73 11.28
CA PRO A 102 11.74 -1.24 12.04
C PRO A 102 11.82 0.29 12.00
N LEU A 103 10.68 0.94 12.22
CA LEU A 103 10.53 2.40 12.23
C LEU A 103 10.11 2.87 13.62
N ARG A 104 10.55 4.06 13.99
CA ARG A 104 10.13 4.70 15.24
C ARG A 104 8.65 5.11 15.14
N THR A 105 8.01 5.17 16.32
CA THR A 105 6.65 5.67 16.44
C THR A 105 6.55 7.12 15.95
N GLN A 106 5.48 7.42 15.19
CA GLN A 106 5.12 8.79 14.79
C GLN A 106 6.21 9.51 13.96
N THR A 107 6.84 8.80 13.02
CA THR A 107 7.87 9.38 12.14
C THR A 107 7.37 9.69 10.74
N LEU A 108 6.26 9.09 10.31
CA LEU A 108 5.72 9.25 8.96
C LEU A 108 4.55 10.22 8.94
N ASP A 109 4.41 10.95 7.84
CA ASP A 109 3.26 11.79 7.53
C ASP A 109 2.14 11.00 6.86
N ALA A 110 2.50 9.98 6.08
CA ALA A 110 1.52 9.15 5.38
C ALA A 110 2.03 7.73 5.10
N VAL A 111 1.07 6.84 4.85
CA VAL A 111 1.26 5.50 4.28
C VAL A 111 0.40 5.37 3.03
N PHE A 112 0.99 4.83 1.98
CA PHE A 112 0.32 4.37 0.76
C PHE A 112 0.45 2.84 0.68
N GLY A 113 -0.63 2.13 0.39
CA GLY A 113 -0.63 0.67 0.26
C GLY A 113 -1.42 0.25 -0.98
N ALA A 114 -0.71 -0.09 -2.07
CA ALA A 114 -1.32 -0.58 -3.30
C ALA A 114 -1.49 -2.10 -3.27
N GLY A 115 -2.73 -2.59 -3.37
CA GLY A 115 -3.04 -4.01 -3.32
C GLY A 115 -2.79 -4.67 -1.94
N LEU A 116 -2.40 -3.89 -0.94
CA LEU A 116 -1.91 -4.37 0.35
C LEU A 116 -2.96 -5.14 1.15
N ILE A 117 -4.15 -4.55 1.36
CA ILE A 117 -5.13 -5.01 2.36
C ILE A 117 -5.56 -6.47 2.15
N SER A 118 -5.62 -6.94 0.91
CA SER A 118 -6.02 -8.31 0.56
C SER A 118 -4.96 -9.37 0.87
N HIS A 119 -3.75 -8.96 1.22
CA HIS A 119 -2.61 -9.85 1.48
C HIS A 119 -2.15 -9.82 2.94
N LEU A 120 -2.84 -9.05 3.78
CA LEU A 120 -2.54 -8.98 5.21
C LEU A 120 -3.14 -10.20 5.92
N SER A 121 -2.31 -10.98 6.61
CA SER A 121 -2.76 -12.16 7.36
C SER A 121 -3.50 -11.81 8.65
N ASN A 122 -3.18 -10.67 9.24
CA ASN A 122 -3.89 -10.08 10.37
C ASN A 122 -4.10 -8.58 10.12
N PRO A 123 -5.16 -8.21 9.36
CA PRO A 123 -5.37 -6.83 8.92
C PRO A 123 -5.43 -5.82 10.07
N GLU A 124 -6.07 -6.19 11.18
CA GLU A 124 -6.22 -5.29 12.33
C GLU A 124 -4.86 -4.95 12.97
N ASP A 125 -4.02 -5.95 13.25
CA ASP A 125 -2.70 -5.72 13.83
C ASP A 125 -1.77 -4.99 12.86
N ASN A 126 -1.83 -5.30 11.57
CA ASN A 126 -1.07 -4.61 10.55
C ASN A 126 -1.47 -3.12 10.47
N LEU A 127 -2.76 -2.81 10.49
CA LEU A 127 -3.25 -1.43 10.49
C LEU A 127 -2.87 -0.68 11.77
N ARG A 128 -2.84 -1.35 12.94
CA ARG A 128 -2.33 -0.77 14.19
C ARG A 128 -0.83 -0.47 14.10
N GLU A 129 -0.04 -1.34 13.45
CA GLU A 129 1.38 -1.09 13.24
C GLU A 129 1.61 0.09 12.29
N LEU A 130 0.86 0.19 11.19
CA LEU A 130 0.88 1.36 10.32
C LEU A 130 0.49 2.63 11.10
N ARG A 131 -0.54 2.56 11.95
CA ARG A 131 -0.92 3.66 12.84
C ARG A 131 0.21 4.05 13.78
N ARG A 132 0.94 3.09 14.34
CA ARG A 132 2.06 3.37 15.25
C ARG A 132 3.11 4.25 14.59
N VAL A 133 3.49 3.96 13.35
CA VAL A 133 4.57 4.68 12.66
C VAL A 133 4.13 6.02 12.06
N VAL A 134 2.85 6.24 11.81
CA VAL A 134 2.29 7.50 11.30
C VAL A 134 2.05 8.47 12.46
N ARG A 135 2.23 9.78 12.25
CA ARG A 135 1.95 10.84 13.22
C ARG A 135 0.44 11.01 13.44
N PRO A 136 -0.01 11.53 14.59
CA PRO A 136 -1.40 11.98 14.75
C PRO A 136 -1.82 12.93 13.62
N GLY A 137 -3.00 12.70 13.05
CA GLY A 137 -3.48 13.44 11.88
C GLY A 137 -2.82 13.06 10.55
N GLY A 138 -1.88 12.12 10.54
CA GLY A 138 -1.28 11.60 9.31
C GLY A 138 -2.22 10.66 8.55
N LEU A 139 -1.87 10.33 7.32
CA LEU A 139 -2.78 9.77 6.33
C LEU A 139 -2.47 8.30 6.01
N LEU A 140 -3.50 7.55 5.66
CA LEU A 140 -3.42 6.22 5.04
C LEU A 140 -4.23 6.24 3.75
N ALA A 141 -3.64 5.73 2.66
CA ALA A 141 -4.34 5.42 1.42
C ALA A 141 -4.22 3.93 1.11
N LEU A 142 -5.34 3.24 0.97
CA LEU A 142 -5.43 1.87 0.47
C LEU A 142 -5.94 1.93 -0.97
N PHE A 143 -5.12 1.50 -1.91
CA PHE A 143 -5.35 1.70 -3.34
C PHE A 143 -5.30 0.38 -4.12
N HIS A 144 -6.04 0.33 -5.21
CA HIS A 144 -5.86 -0.65 -6.28
C HIS A 144 -6.27 0.01 -7.62
N PRO A 145 -5.50 -0.19 -8.73
CA PRO A 145 -5.78 0.46 -10.02
C PRO A 145 -7.00 -0.12 -10.75
N ILE A 146 -7.73 -1.00 -10.11
CA ILE A 146 -8.97 -1.61 -10.61
C ILE A 146 -9.90 -1.76 -9.42
N GLY A 147 -11.17 -1.40 -9.58
CA GLY A 147 -12.20 -1.59 -8.55
C GLY A 147 -12.51 -3.06 -8.28
N ARG A 148 -13.17 -3.33 -7.16
CA ARG A 148 -13.42 -4.69 -6.67
C ARG A 148 -14.21 -5.53 -7.65
N ALA A 149 -15.28 -4.98 -8.24
CA ALA A 149 -16.15 -5.67 -9.19
C ALA A 149 -15.38 -6.04 -10.47
N ALA A 150 -14.70 -5.08 -11.08
CA ALA A 150 -13.92 -5.27 -12.28
C ALA A 150 -12.75 -6.24 -12.06
N LEU A 151 -12.08 -6.18 -10.90
CA LEU A 151 -11.02 -7.10 -10.55
C LEU A 151 -11.54 -8.54 -10.37
N ALA A 152 -12.66 -8.73 -9.68
CA ALA A 152 -13.28 -10.04 -9.51
C ALA A 152 -13.68 -10.63 -10.86
N ALA A 153 -14.31 -9.84 -11.73
CA ALA A 153 -14.69 -10.26 -13.08
C ALA A 153 -13.47 -10.70 -13.91
N ARG A 154 -12.37 -9.92 -13.90
CA ARG A 154 -11.11 -10.28 -14.61
C ARG A 154 -10.50 -11.60 -14.11
N GLN A 155 -10.72 -11.95 -12.85
CA GLN A 155 -10.22 -13.17 -12.23
C GLN A 155 -11.21 -14.34 -12.29
N GLY A 156 -12.36 -14.15 -12.96
CA GLY A 156 -13.43 -15.16 -13.03
C GLY A 156 -14.04 -15.48 -11.66
N ARG A 157 -14.00 -14.54 -10.71
CA ARG A 157 -14.52 -14.67 -9.35
C ARG A 157 -15.73 -13.76 -9.14
N GLN A 158 -16.55 -14.09 -8.15
CA GLN A 158 -17.60 -13.21 -7.65
C GLN A 158 -17.08 -12.42 -6.44
N ILE A 159 -17.61 -11.22 -6.23
CA ILE A 159 -17.41 -10.48 -4.97
C ILE A 159 -18.10 -11.27 -3.85
N THR A 160 -17.39 -11.43 -2.75
CA THR A 160 -17.92 -12.09 -1.56
C THR A 160 -18.25 -11.04 -0.48
N PRO A 161 -19.24 -11.32 0.41
CA PRO A 161 -19.61 -10.37 1.46
C PRO A 161 -18.48 -10.06 2.46
N ASP A 162 -17.49 -10.92 2.56
CA ASP A 162 -16.32 -10.83 3.45
C ASP A 162 -15.09 -10.12 2.80
N ASP A 163 -15.24 -9.57 1.58
CA ASP A 163 -14.17 -8.77 0.96
C ASP A 163 -13.81 -7.59 1.87
N LEU A 164 -12.58 -7.59 2.38
CA LEU A 164 -12.07 -6.57 3.30
C LEU A 164 -12.07 -5.15 2.69
N ARG A 165 -12.11 -5.05 1.35
CA ARG A 165 -12.19 -3.76 0.67
C ARG A 165 -13.62 -3.23 0.56
N ALA A 166 -14.65 -4.05 0.89
CA ALA A 166 -16.02 -3.53 0.95
C ALA A 166 -16.12 -2.45 2.03
N GLU A 167 -16.79 -1.34 1.73
CA GLU A 167 -16.94 -0.21 2.66
C GLU A 167 -17.49 -0.67 4.02
N ALA A 168 -18.50 -1.55 3.99
CA ALA A 168 -19.13 -2.10 5.19
C ALA A 168 -18.17 -2.94 6.07
N ASN A 169 -17.10 -3.50 5.51
CA ASN A 169 -16.08 -4.26 6.24
C ASN A 169 -14.87 -3.38 6.57
N LEU A 170 -14.44 -2.55 5.61
CA LEU A 170 -13.23 -1.73 5.75
C LEU A 170 -13.40 -0.61 6.78
N GLY A 171 -14.56 0.05 6.81
CA GLY A 171 -14.83 1.13 7.77
C GLY A 171 -14.68 0.67 9.23
N PRO A 172 -15.39 -0.37 9.68
CA PRO A 172 -15.22 -0.92 11.03
C PRO A 172 -13.80 -1.41 11.33
N LEU A 173 -13.12 -2.03 10.36
CA LEU A 173 -11.74 -2.49 10.50
C LEU A 173 -10.77 -1.33 10.74
N LEU A 174 -10.89 -0.25 9.97
CA LEU A 174 -10.11 0.96 10.13
C LEU A 174 -10.38 1.61 11.48
N ALA A 175 -11.66 1.80 11.85
CA ALA A 175 -12.04 2.39 13.14
C ALA A 175 -11.50 1.56 14.32
N GLY A 176 -11.62 0.24 14.30
CA GLY A 176 -11.08 -0.67 15.33
C GLY A 176 -9.54 -0.64 15.43
N SER A 177 -8.88 -0.14 14.39
CA SER A 177 -7.41 0.01 14.32
C SER A 177 -6.95 1.46 14.57
N GLY A 178 -7.87 2.39 14.90
CA GLY A 178 -7.60 3.79 15.22
C GLY A 178 -7.37 4.69 14.01
N TRP A 179 -8.05 4.37 12.91
CA TRP A 179 -8.10 5.16 11.69
C TRP A 179 -9.54 5.64 11.43
N LEU A 180 -9.72 6.91 11.13
CA LEU A 180 -10.98 7.47 10.67
C LEU A 180 -10.99 7.45 9.13
N MET A 181 -11.85 6.65 8.53
CA MET A 181 -12.04 6.67 7.07
C MET A 181 -12.67 8.00 6.64
N THR A 182 -12.01 8.70 5.72
CA THR A 182 -12.41 10.04 5.26
C THR A 182 -12.96 10.06 3.84
N SER A 183 -12.59 9.06 3.03
CA SER A 183 -13.05 8.92 1.64
C SER A 183 -13.05 7.46 1.24
N TYR A 184 -14.01 7.08 0.40
CA TYR A 184 -14.11 5.74 -0.17
C TYR A 184 -14.59 5.84 -1.63
N VAL A 185 -13.85 5.22 -2.54
CA VAL A 185 -14.16 5.12 -3.97
C VAL A 185 -13.94 3.68 -4.41
N ASP A 186 -14.93 3.07 -5.06
CA ASP A 186 -14.86 1.72 -5.65
C ASP A 186 -15.59 1.73 -6.99
N GLU A 187 -14.88 2.12 -8.01
CA GLU A 187 -15.32 2.22 -9.41
C GLU A 187 -14.55 1.20 -10.26
N ASP A 188 -14.98 0.95 -11.48
CA ASP A 188 -14.33 -0.05 -12.34
C ASP A 188 -12.84 0.25 -12.56
N GLU A 189 -12.49 1.53 -12.67
CA GLU A 189 -11.15 2.03 -12.95
C GLU A 189 -10.24 2.13 -11.72
N ARG A 190 -10.81 2.10 -10.49
CA ARG A 190 -10.01 2.16 -9.27
C ARG A 190 -10.78 1.80 -8.01
N PHE A 191 -10.04 1.32 -7.03
CA PHE A 191 -10.41 1.33 -5.62
C PHE A 191 -9.49 2.28 -4.86
N LEU A 192 -10.04 3.16 -4.03
CA LEU A 192 -9.27 4.03 -3.14
C LEU A 192 -10.06 4.29 -1.85
N ALA A 193 -9.46 3.93 -0.72
CA ALA A 193 -9.96 4.30 0.60
C ALA A 193 -8.91 5.15 1.30
N MET A 194 -9.33 6.33 1.77
CA MET A 194 -8.49 7.25 2.52
C MET A 194 -8.90 7.25 3.99
N ALA A 195 -7.92 7.31 4.87
CA ALA A 195 -8.17 7.44 6.30
C ALA A 195 -7.15 8.38 6.96
N THR A 196 -7.56 8.98 8.06
CA THR A 196 -6.70 9.82 8.91
C THR A 196 -6.46 9.11 10.23
N ARG A 197 -5.23 9.15 10.73
CA ARG A 197 -4.91 8.64 12.05
C ARG A 197 -5.60 9.49 13.12
N GLU A 198 -6.44 8.86 13.92
CA GLU A 198 -6.96 9.48 15.13
C GLU A 198 -5.87 9.72 16.17
N GLY A 199 -6.05 10.76 16.97
CA GLY A 199 -5.10 11.25 17.97
C GLY A 199 -4.70 10.25 19.05
#